data_495eb76bd14fd37bcc8ba30c62b26dad
#
_entry.id   495eb76bd14fd37bcc8ba30c62b26dad
#
_cell.length_a   1.000
_cell.length_b   1.000
_cell.length_c   1.000
_cell.angle_alpha   90.00
_cell.angle_beta   90.00
_cell.angle_gamma   90.00
#
_symmetry.space_group_name_H-M   'P 1'
#
loop_
_entity.id
_entity.type
_entity.pdbx_description
1 polymer ?
#
loop_
_entity_poly.entity_id
_entity_poly.type
_entity_poly.pdbx_seq_one_letter_code
_entity_poly.pdbx_strand_id
1 'polypeptide(L)'
;MHLFAESLKFTGRKKRPPPDPVNVCLSLGYTLLHYDAVRACHTVGLDAMLGFFHDVSFGRESLACDLMEPLRPLMDRWVWQLFKERQLRPEHFSIDVGGRCQMNKAGRQIFYGFYESQAGPARRLLRRYGYALAKRYQVLSVVQDSVEFNDF
;
A
#
# COMPACT_ATOMS: atom_id res chain seq x y z
N MET A 1 22.76 6.89 10.91
CA MET A 1 21.67 7.10 11.88
C MET A 1 20.67 5.96 11.69
N HIS A 2 20.57 5.04 12.64
CA HIS A 2 19.64 3.92 12.54
C HIS A 2 18.21 4.42 12.86
N LEU A 3 17.31 4.34 11.91
CA LEU A 3 15.92 4.79 12.06
C LEU A 3 15.13 3.92 13.07
N PHE A 4 15.52 2.65 13.21
CA PHE A 4 14.93 1.66 14.10
C PHE A 4 15.96 1.18 15.14
N ALA A 5 15.49 0.75 16.31
CA ALA A 5 16.34 0.19 17.36
C ALA A 5 17.08 -1.06 16.84
N GLU A 6 18.33 -1.25 17.28
CA GLU A 6 19.16 -2.40 16.88
C GLU A 6 18.52 -3.75 17.23
N SER A 7 17.76 -3.81 18.32
CA SER A 7 17.00 -5.00 18.76
C SER A 7 16.00 -5.51 17.70
N LEU A 8 15.56 -4.66 16.76
CA LEU A 8 14.68 -5.04 15.67
C LEU A 8 15.40 -5.64 14.46
N LYS A 9 16.73 -5.62 14.44
CA LYS A 9 17.61 -6.21 13.41
C LYS A 9 17.26 -5.79 11.97
N PHE A 10 16.71 -4.57 11.80
CA PHE A 10 16.35 -4.06 10.49
C PHE A 10 17.58 -3.60 9.71
N THR A 11 17.89 -4.28 8.61
CA THR A 11 19.05 -3.99 7.74
C THR A 11 18.63 -3.44 6.37
N GLY A 12 17.36 -3.12 6.20
CA GLY A 12 16.80 -2.64 4.94
C GLY A 12 15.57 -3.43 4.50
N ARG A 13 14.93 -2.98 3.43
CA ARG A 13 13.69 -3.58 2.94
C ARG A 13 13.92 -4.94 2.28
N LYS A 14 13.32 -5.98 2.87
CA LYS A 14 13.28 -7.35 2.34
C LYS A 14 11.83 -7.85 2.30
N LYS A 15 11.35 -8.26 1.12
CA LYS A 15 9.92 -8.54 0.93
C LYS A 15 9.52 -9.97 1.31
N ARG A 16 10.27 -10.98 0.86
CA ARG A 16 9.87 -12.40 0.98
C ARG A 16 11.09 -13.31 1.13
N PRO A 17 11.14 -14.12 2.19
CA PRO A 17 10.35 -13.97 3.41
C PRO A 17 10.82 -12.75 4.23
N PRO A 18 9.94 -12.10 5.03
CA PRO A 18 10.37 -11.00 5.90
C PRO A 18 11.24 -11.56 7.04
N PRO A 19 12.49 -11.06 7.21
CA PRO A 19 13.42 -11.62 8.19
C PRO A 19 13.31 -11.00 9.59
N ASP A 20 12.63 -9.87 9.74
CA ASP A 20 12.58 -9.08 10.95
C ASP A 20 11.20 -8.42 11.15
N PRO A 21 10.91 -7.94 12.38
CA PRO A 21 9.63 -7.31 12.73
C PRO A 21 9.23 -6.13 11.85
N VAL A 22 10.18 -5.28 11.45
CA VAL A 22 9.91 -4.09 10.63
C VAL A 22 9.46 -4.52 9.24
N ASN A 23 10.15 -5.48 8.63
CA ASN A 23 9.79 -6.01 7.31
C ASN A 23 8.43 -6.73 7.32
N VAL A 24 8.04 -7.39 8.43
CA VAL A 24 6.69 -7.95 8.60
C VAL A 24 5.65 -6.83 8.57
N CYS A 25 5.83 -5.78 9.37
CA CYS A 25 4.90 -4.66 9.44
C CYS A 25 4.78 -3.91 8.10
N LEU A 26 5.91 -3.63 7.43
CA LEU A 26 5.92 -2.98 6.11
C LEU A 26 5.20 -3.83 5.07
N SER A 27 5.42 -5.16 5.06
CA SER A 27 4.75 -6.05 4.11
C SER A 27 3.24 -6.07 4.33
N LEU A 28 2.80 -6.17 5.59
CA LEU A 28 1.38 -6.17 5.96
C LEU A 28 0.74 -4.81 5.65
N GLY A 29 1.40 -3.70 6.00
CA GLY A 29 0.91 -2.35 5.75
C GLY A 29 0.74 -2.05 4.26
N TYR A 30 1.71 -2.43 3.43
CA TYR A 30 1.58 -2.27 1.98
C TYR A 30 0.49 -3.15 1.37
N THR A 31 0.25 -4.34 1.93
CA THR A 31 -0.88 -5.18 1.51
C THR A 31 -2.22 -4.52 1.82
N LEU A 32 -2.39 -3.96 3.02
CA LEU A 32 -3.63 -3.26 3.39
C LEU A 32 -3.83 -1.99 2.54
N LEU A 33 -2.77 -1.21 2.33
CA LEU A 33 -2.82 -0.02 1.48
C LEU A 33 -3.17 -0.36 0.03
N HIS A 34 -2.64 -1.48 -0.47
CA HIS A 34 -2.97 -1.99 -1.81
C HIS A 34 -4.45 -2.36 -1.92
N TYR A 35 -5.02 -3.07 -0.94
CA TYR A 35 -6.46 -3.35 -0.93
C TYR A 35 -7.32 -2.08 -0.88
N ASP A 36 -6.91 -1.06 -0.12
CA ASP A 36 -7.61 0.23 -0.10
C ASP A 36 -7.50 0.95 -1.47
N ALA A 37 -6.38 0.81 -2.19
CA ALA A 37 -6.23 1.33 -3.54
C ALA A 37 -7.09 0.58 -4.57
N VAL A 38 -7.14 -0.75 -4.52
CA VAL A 38 -8.05 -1.56 -5.36
C VAL A 38 -9.50 -1.15 -5.14
N ARG A 39 -9.91 -1.02 -3.87
CA ARG A 39 -11.26 -0.55 -3.52
C ARG A 39 -11.54 0.85 -4.07
N ALA A 40 -10.56 1.75 -4.03
CA ALA A 40 -10.69 3.10 -4.59
C ALA A 40 -10.88 3.06 -6.12
N CYS A 41 -10.14 2.23 -6.86
CA CYS A 41 -10.34 2.02 -8.30
C CYS A 41 -11.78 1.59 -8.60
N HIS A 42 -12.26 0.54 -7.95
CA HIS A 42 -13.63 0.05 -8.15
C HIS A 42 -14.72 1.08 -7.78
N THR A 43 -14.49 1.87 -6.73
CA THR A 43 -15.44 2.92 -6.30
C THR A 43 -15.67 3.98 -7.38
N VAL A 44 -14.66 4.25 -8.19
CA VAL A 44 -14.71 5.28 -9.23
C VAL A 44 -14.89 4.71 -10.64
N GLY A 45 -15.12 3.39 -10.77
CA GLY A 45 -15.34 2.72 -12.05
C GLY A 45 -14.09 2.50 -12.88
N LEU A 46 -12.89 2.48 -12.27
CA LEU A 46 -11.64 2.19 -12.95
C LEU A 46 -11.25 0.72 -12.78
N ASP A 47 -10.67 0.12 -13.83
CA ASP A 47 -10.06 -1.20 -13.74
C ASP A 47 -8.72 -1.13 -13.02
N ALA A 48 -8.62 -1.81 -11.87
CA ALA A 48 -7.41 -1.83 -11.06
C ALA A 48 -6.20 -2.49 -11.76
N MET A 49 -6.42 -3.27 -12.82
CA MET A 49 -5.38 -3.98 -13.57
C MET A 49 -4.66 -3.07 -14.57
N LEU A 50 -5.29 -1.99 -15.06
CA LEU A 50 -4.78 -1.13 -16.12
C LEU A 50 -3.95 0.03 -15.57
N GLY A 51 -2.69 -0.26 -15.21
CA GLY A 51 -1.73 0.74 -14.73
C GLY A 51 -1.09 1.57 -15.86
N PHE A 52 -0.42 2.66 -15.49
CA PHE A 52 0.29 3.55 -16.42
C PHE A 52 1.78 3.69 -16.11
N PHE A 53 2.23 3.48 -14.87
CA PHE A 53 3.66 3.37 -14.49
C PHE A 53 4.12 1.93 -14.35
N HIS A 54 3.24 1.08 -13.83
CA HIS A 54 3.53 -0.34 -13.72
C HIS A 54 3.01 -1.07 -14.95
N ASP A 55 3.87 -1.85 -15.60
CA ASP A 55 3.49 -2.71 -16.72
C ASP A 55 2.32 -3.61 -16.36
N VAL A 56 1.39 -3.74 -17.30
CA VAL A 56 0.28 -4.68 -17.17
C VAL A 56 0.86 -6.10 -17.18
N SER A 57 0.65 -6.84 -16.11
CA SER A 57 1.05 -8.23 -16.01
C SER A 57 -0.05 -9.08 -15.41
N PHE A 58 -0.07 -10.37 -15.78
CA PHE A 58 -1.11 -11.29 -15.33
C PHE A 58 -1.25 -11.31 -13.80
N GLY A 59 -2.47 -11.10 -13.32
CA GLY A 59 -2.81 -11.13 -11.89
C GLY A 59 -2.27 -9.97 -11.05
N ARG A 60 -1.84 -8.86 -11.69
CA ARG A 60 -1.31 -7.69 -11.00
C ARG A 60 -2.25 -6.49 -11.16
N GLU A 61 -2.73 -5.96 -10.05
CA GLU A 61 -3.51 -4.72 -10.04
C GLU A 61 -2.57 -3.51 -10.19
N SER A 62 -2.10 -3.29 -11.44
CA SER A 62 -1.06 -2.30 -11.76
C SER A 62 -1.51 -0.87 -11.46
N LEU A 63 -2.76 -0.50 -11.73
CA LEU A 63 -3.30 0.82 -11.37
C LEU A 63 -3.39 1.02 -9.85
N ALA A 64 -3.79 0.01 -9.11
CA ALA A 64 -3.79 0.09 -7.66
C ALA A 64 -2.36 0.29 -7.11
N CYS A 65 -1.36 -0.36 -7.70
CA CYS A 65 0.05 -0.12 -7.39
C CYS A 65 0.44 1.34 -7.66
N ASP A 66 0.06 1.90 -8.83
CA ASP A 66 0.35 3.29 -9.20
C ASP A 66 -0.27 4.28 -8.22
N LEU A 67 -1.53 4.08 -7.85
CA LEU A 67 -2.24 4.96 -6.93
C LEU A 67 -1.68 4.93 -5.50
N MET A 68 -1.13 3.79 -5.04
CA MET A 68 -0.58 3.68 -3.69
C MET A 68 0.86 4.17 -3.56
N GLU A 69 1.64 4.27 -4.65
CA GLU A 69 3.05 4.67 -4.58
C GLU A 69 3.27 5.98 -3.80
N PRO A 70 2.50 7.07 -4.02
CA PRO A 70 2.68 8.31 -3.27
C PRO A 70 2.41 8.18 -1.77
N LEU A 71 1.72 7.11 -1.35
CA LEU A 71 1.37 6.86 0.06
C LEU A 71 2.34 5.90 0.77
N ARG A 72 3.30 5.30 0.07
CA ARG A 72 4.30 4.42 0.69
C ARG A 72 5.10 5.09 1.80
N PRO A 73 5.60 6.34 1.65
CA PRO A 73 6.32 7.01 2.73
C PRO A 73 5.46 7.23 3.99
N LEU A 74 4.14 7.39 3.82
CA LEU A 74 3.22 7.48 4.94
C LEU A 74 3.14 6.15 5.71
N MET A 75 3.09 5.02 4.98
CA MET A 75 3.11 3.69 5.59
C MET A 75 4.43 3.42 6.34
N ASP A 76 5.57 3.82 5.76
CA ASP A 76 6.88 3.70 6.42
C ASP A 76 6.90 4.48 7.74
N ARG A 77 6.36 5.70 7.73
CA ARG A 77 6.22 6.54 8.91
C ARG A 77 5.32 5.91 9.98
N TRP A 78 4.21 5.29 9.60
CA TRP A 78 3.30 4.62 10.53
C TRP A 78 3.96 3.40 11.18
N VAL A 79 4.69 2.60 10.42
CA VAL A 79 5.46 1.47 10.96
C VAL A 79 6.54 1.96 11.92
N TRP A 80 7.27 3.03 11.56
CA TRP A 80 8.25 3.64 12.46
C TRP A 80 7.61 4.12 13.76
N GLN A 81 6.44 4.77 13.70
CA GLN A 81 5.72 5.28 14.85
C GLN A 81 5.32 4.17 15.81
N LEU A 82 4.78 3.04 15.30
CA LEU A 82 4.41 1.87 16.10
C LEU A 82 5.56 1.35 16.97
N PHE A 83 6.77 1.31 16.42
CA PHE A 83 7.95 0.88 17.17
C PHE A 83 8.50 1.98 18.08
N LYS A 84 8.52 3.24 17.64
CA LYS A 84 8.97 4.39 18.42
C LYS A 84 8.13 4.56 19.69
N GLU A 85 6.82 4.44 19.57
CA GLU A 85 5.87 4.55 20.69
C GLU A 85 5.75 3.25 21.49
N ARG A 86 6.53 2.22 21.15
CA ARG A 86 6.53 0.90 21.79
C ARG A 86 5.15 0.22 21.81
N GLN A 87 4.27 0.55 20.87
CA GLN A 87 3.01 -0.17 20.68
C GLN A 87 3.27 -1.58 20.16
N LEU A 88 4.18 -1.72 19.19
CA LEU A 88 4.74 -3.01 18.81
C LEU A 88 6.12 -3.21 19.43
N ARG A 89 6.36 -4.43 19.95
CA ARG A 89 7.58 -4.83 20.65
C ARG A 89 8.06 -6.18 20.14
N PRO A 90 9.33 -6.59 20.40
CA PRO A 90 9.86 -7.89 19.98
C PRO A 90 8.99 -9.08 20.37
N GLU A 91 8.34 -9.04 21.55
CA GLU A 91 7.45 -10.11 22.06
C GLU A 91 6.20 -10.35 21.19
N HIS A 92 5.85 -9.42 20.30
CA HIS A 92 4.75 -9.57 19.33
C HIS A 92 5.16 -10.34 18.08
N PHE A 93 6.43 -10.79 18.01
CA PHE A 93 6.99 -11.48 16.85
C PHE A 93 7.69 -12.77 17.26
N SER A 94 7.73 -13.70 16.33
CA SER A 94 8.50 -14.96 16.46
C SER A 94 9.23 -15.24 15.16
N ILE A 95 10.36 -15.93 15.25
CA ILE A 95 11.11 -16.37 14.06
C ILE A 95 10.93 -17.88 13.98
N ASP A 96 10.48 -18.39 12.85
CA ASP A 96 10.36 -19.82 12.61
C ASP A 96 11.70 -20.47 12.28
N VAL A 97 11.72 -21.82 12.16
CA VAL A 97 12.92 -22.61 11.87
C VAL A 97 13.58 -22.22 10.53
N GLY A 98 12.80 -21.67 9.59
CA GLY A 98 13.27 -21.19 8.30
C GLY A 98 13.79 -19.74 8.31
N GLY A 99 13.89 -19.11 9.49
CA GLY A 99 14.36 -17.71 9.62
C GLY A 99 13.32 -16.66 9.21
N ARG A 100 12.05 -17.05 9.00
CA ARG A 100 10.95 -16.16 8.67
C ARG A 100 10.37 -15.55 9.95
N CYS A 101 10.33 -14.22 10.00
CA CYS A 101 9.67 -13.49 11.09
C CYS A 101 8.15 -13.48 10.88
N GLN A 102 7.38 -13.72 11.95
CA GLN A 102 5.92 -13.71 11.93
C GLN A 102 5.40 -12.89 13.10
N MET A 103 4.29 -12.18 12.87
CA MET A 103 3.59 -11.44 13.91
C MET A 103 2.53 -12.33 14.56
N ASN A 104 2.52 -12.38 15.89
CA ASN A 104 1.53 -13.14 16.67
C ASN A 104 0.15 -12.44 16.68
N LYS A 105 -0.84 -13.11 17.32
CA LYS A 105 -2.22 -12.61 17.37
C LYS A 105 -2.33 -11.23 18.03
N ALA A 106 -1.63 -11.01 19.15
CA ALA A 106 -1.65 -9.74 19.87
C ALA A 106 -1.04 -8.61 19.02
N GLY A 107 0.11 -8.87 18.38
CA GLY A 107 0.72 -7.89 17.46
C GLY A 107 -0.18 -7.53 16.29
N ARG A 108 -0.89 -8.51 15.71
CA ARG A 108 -1.87 -8.24 14.62
C ARG A 108 -3.02 -7.37 15.08
N GLN A 109 -3.57 -7.59 16.26
CA GLN A 109 -4.64 -6.76 16.80
C GLN A 109 -4.20 -5.30 16.96
N ILE A 110 -3.00 -5.07 17.49
CA ILE A 110 -2.40 -3.73 17.62
C ILE A 110 -2.20 -3.10 16.25
N PHE A 111 -1.59 -3.84 15.31
CA PHE A 111 -1.29 -3.33 13.98
C PHE A 111 -2.56 -2.95 13.20
N TYR A 112 -3.55 -3.83 13.17
CA TYR A 112 -4.82 -3.55 12.46
C TYR A 112 -5.59 -2.41 13.12
N GLY A 113 -5.67 -2.35 14.45
CA GLY A 113 -6.31 -1.26 15.18
C GLY A 113 -5.65 0.09 14.86
N PHE A 114 -4.33 0.15 14.86
CA PHE A 114 -3.59 1.34 14.47
C PHE A 114 -3.84 1.72 13.00
N TYR A 115 -3.75 0.75 12.07
CA TYR A 115 -4.01 1.00 10.66
C TYR A 115 -5.39 1.60 10.46
N GLU A 116 -6.44 1.00 11.01
CA GLU A 116 -7.82 1.50 10.87
C GLU A 116 -7.99 2.91 11.44
N SER A 117 -7.33 3.23 12.55
CA SER A 117 -7.38 4.58 13.14
C SER A 117 -6.73 5.64 12.25
N GLN A 118 -5.73 5.27 11.44
CA GLN A 118 -4.95 6.18 10.60
C GLN A 118 -5.38 6.20 9.12
N ALA A 119 -6.03 5.13 8.63
CA ALA A 119 -6.28 4.92 7.20
C ALA A 119 -7.30 5.90 6.57
N GLY A 120 -8.16 6.54 7.37
CA GLY A 120 -9.23 7.41 6.86
C GLY A 120 -8.76 8.49 5.87
N PRO A 121 -7.75 9.33 6.20
CA PRO A 121 -7.19 10.32 5.27
C PRO A 121 -6.57 9.71 4.01
N ALA A 122 -5.83 8.60 4.14
CA ALA A 122 -5.23 7.89 3.02
C ALA A 122 -6.31 7.36 2.05
N ARG A 123 -7.37 6.73 2.56
CA ARG A 123 -8.53 6.26 1.79
C ARG A 123 -9.23 7.39 1.04
N ARG A 124 -9.39 8.57 1.67
CA ARG A 124 -9.94 9.76 1.00
C ARG A 124 -9.05 10.23 -0.14
N LEU A 125 -7.74 10.23 0.07
CA LEU A 125 -6.77 10.66 -0.93
C LEU A 125 -6.75 9.70 -2.13
N LEU A 126 -6.75 8.39 -1.90
CA LEU A 126 -6.85 7.37 -2.95
C LEU A 126 -8.11 7.57 -3.82
N ARG A 127 -9.27 7.80 -3.20
CA ARG A 127 -10.50 8.09 -3.95
C ARG A 127 -10.40 9.38 -4.75
N ARG A 128 -9.80 10.44 -4.19
CA ARG A 128 -9.58 11.71 -4.93
C ARG A 128 -8.70 11.51 -6.15
N TYR A 129 -7.61 10.74 -6.02
CA TYR A 129 -6.75 10.40 -7.16
C TYR A 129 -7.51 9.59 -8.20
N GLY A 130 -8.27 8.59 -7.78
CA GLY A 130 -9.11 7.79 -8.67
C GLY A 130 -10.14 8.64 -9.43
N TYR A 131 -10.89 9.52 -8.74
CA TYR A 131 -11.83 10.43 -9.39
C TYR A 131 -11.15 11.40 -10.38
N ALA A 132 -10.01 11.95 -10.01
CA ALA A 132 -9.27 12.85 -10.90
C ALA A 132 -8.82 12.13 -12.17
N LEU A 133 -8.38 10.87 -12.05
CA LEU A 133 -7.98 10.04 -13.18
C LEU A 133 -9.17 9.65 -14.05
N ALA A 134 -10.27 9.19 -13.45
CA ALA A 134 -11.50 8.84 -14.17
C ALA A 134 -12.04 10.03 -14.98
N LYS A 135 -12.05 11.22 -14.39
CA LYS A 135 -12.45 12.45 -15.09
C LYS A 135 -11.54 12.76 -16.28
N ARG A 136 -10.23 12.56 -16.15
CA ARG A 136 -9.28 12.75 -17.27
C ARG A 136 -9.57 11.79 -18.42
N TYR A 137 -9.83 10.52 -18.14
CA TYR A 137 -10.17 9.53 -19.17
C TYR A 137 -11.48 9.88 -19.89
N GLN A 138 -12.50 10.34 -19.18
CA GLN A 138 -13.76 10.80 -19.80
C GLN A 138 -13.55 11.97 -20.75
N VAL A 139 -12.71 12.95 -20.39
CA VAL A 139 -12.40 14.09 -21.27
C VAL A 139 -11.65 13.61 -22.52
N LEU A 140 -10.68 12.70 -22.37
CA LEU A 140 -9.91 12.17 -23.49
C LEU A 140 -10.78 11.35 -24.47
N SER A 141 -11.72 10.55 -23.97
CA SER A 141 -12.64 9.79 -24.83
C SER A 141 -13.54 10.71 -25.69
N VAL A 142 -14.08 11.77 -25.09
CA VAL A 142 -14.91 12.75 -25.83
C VAL A 142 -14.11 13.47 -26.91
N VAL A 143 -12.84 13.80 -26.66
CA VAL A 143 -11.96 14.43 -27.65
C VAL A 143 -11.66 13.45 -28.80
N GLN A 144 -11.43 12.19 -28.52
CA GLN A 144 -11.14 11.16 -29.51
C GLN A 144 -12.34 10.92 -30.44
N ASP A 145 -13.54 10.79 -29.86
CA ASP A 145 -14.80 10.65 -30.63
C ASP A 145 -15.05 11.85 -31.53
N SER A 146 -14.71 13.09 -31.11
CA SER A 146 -14.87 14.30 -31.89
C SER A 146 -13.86 14.42 -33.04
N VAL A 147 -12.69 13.81 -32.94
CA VAL A 147 -11.67 13.78 -34.03
C VAL A 147 -12.06 12.75 -35.08
N GLU A 148 -12.52 11.57 -34.69
CA GLU A 148 -12.93 10.52 -35.64
C GLU A 148 -14.17 10.92 -36.48
N PHE A 149 -15.05 11.81 -35.98
CA PHE A 149 -16.22 12.31 -36.72
C PHE A 149 -15.90 13.42 -37.74
N ASN A 150 -14.72 14.03 -37.70
CA ASN A 150 -14.33 15.09 -38.61
C ASN A 150 -13.51 14.61 -39.83
N ASP A 151 -13.19 13.32 -39.91
CA ASP A 151 -12.44 12.74 -41.04
C ASP A 151 -13.31 12.00 -42.07
N PHE A 152 -14.66 12.30 -42.10
CA PHE A 152 -15.56 11.81 -43.10
C PHE A 152 -16.22 12.96 -43.89
#